data_9363175ef9fed1074a641b9513db8084
#
_entry.id   9363175ef9fed1074a641b9513db8084
#
_cell.length_a   1.000
_cell.length_b   1.000
_cell.length_c   1.000
_cell.angle_alpha   90.00
_cell.angle_beta   90.00
_cell.angle_gamma   90.00
#
_symmetry.space_group_name_H-M   'P 1'
#
loop_
_entity.id
_entity.type
_entity.pdbx_description
1 polymer ?
#
loop_
_entity_poly.entity_id
_entity_poly.type
_entity_poly.pdbx_seq_one_letter_code
_entity_poly.pdbx_strand_id
1 'polypeptide(L)'
;MKETPNHLQETVADAVSGHWVDTTAPEWLRPYARLARWDRPIGWWLLLLPCWWSVALAAISANAHVNVWHLVLFLIGAIAMRGAGCTYNDLVDRDIDAQVARTKSRPLPSGQVTVKQARIFLVAQALVGLLVLVQFNQFAILLGLASLPIIAIYPFMKRITNWPQIVLGLAFSWGGLMGFAARFGELNQLAPYSLYSAAILWTIGYDTIYAHQDQEDDALIGVRSTARTFGDNSQMLIGIFFGGAVFLAAIAIFASGGGTYAALGLTGFGLHLGWQIATL
;
A
#
# COMPACT_ATOMS: atom_id res chain seq x y z
N MET A 1 -38.10 29.02 -14.89
CA MET A 1 -37.73 27.72 -14.36
C MET A 1 -36.21 27.72 -14.19
N LYS A 2 -35.73 27.79 -12.96
CA LYS A 2 -34.29 27.66 -12.69
C LYS A 2 -33.98 26.17 -12.70
N GLU A 3 -33.19 25.72 -13.68
CA GLU A 3 -32.64 24.39 -13.67
C GLU A 3 -31.71 24.28 -12.46
N THR A 4 -32.08 23.47 -11.48
CA THR A 4 -31.21 23.01 -10.41
C THR A 4 -30.05 22.24 -11.06
N PRO A 5 -28.80 22.60 -10.80
CA PRO A 5 -27.67 21.80 -11.30
C PRO A 5 -27.81 20.40 -10.73
N ASN A 6 -27.96 19.44 -11.62
CA ASN A 6 -27.97 18.03 -11.29
C ASN A 6 -26.55 17.60 -10.84
N HIS A 7 -26.24 17.79 -9.57
CA HIS A 7 -25.02 17.29 -8.91
C HIS A 7 -25.10 15.76 -8.67
N LEU A 8 -25.80 15.06 -9.57
CA LEU A 8 -25.90 13.62 -9.55
C LEU A 8 -24.58 13.00 -9.99
N GLN A 9 -23.88 12.48 -8.99
CA GLN A 9 -23.08 11.26 -9.11
C GLN A 9 -22.09 11.24 -10.28
N GLU A 10 -21.11 12.11 -10.28
CA GLU A 10 -19.87 11.77 -10.99
C GLU A 10 -19.18 10.68 -10.16
N THR A 11 -19.43 9.43 -10.52
CA THR A 11 -18.61 8.31 -10.10
C THR A 11 -17.17 8.65 -10.46
N VAL A 12 -16.27 8.55 -9.50
CA VAL A 12 -14.84 8.76 -9.77
C VAL A 12 -14.45 7.74 -10.84
N ALA A 13 -13.90 8.21 -11.97
CA ALA A 13 -13.70 7.40 -13.17
C ALA A 13 -12.86 6.12 -12.92
N ASP A 14 -11.99 6.15 -11.90
CA ASP A 14 -11.15 5.04 -11.48
C ASP A 14 -11.73 4.25 -10.27
N ALA A 15 -13.00 4.50 -9.87
CA ALA A 15 -13.67 3.79 -8.78
C ALA A 15 -14.53 2.62 -9.29
N VAL A 16 -14.62 1.57 -8.49
CA VAL A 16 -15.53 0.45 -8.75
C VAL A 16 -16.97 0.94 -8.52
N SER A 17 -17.82 0.80 -9.51
CA SER A 17 -19.24 1.17 -9.41
C SER A 17 -20.02 0.23 -8.47
N GLY A 18 -20.99 0.79 -7.73
CA GLY A 18 -21.86 0.00 -6.85
C GLY A 18 -21.26 -0.41 -5.52
N HIS A 19 -20.12 0.19 -5.13
CA HIS A 19 -19.48 -0.04 -3.84
C HIS A 19 -20.32 0.57 -2.69
N TRP A 20 -20.13 0.07 -1.45
CA TRP A 20 -20.84 0.56 -0.26
C TRP A 20 -20.71 2.08 -0.04
N VAL A 21 -19.59 2.68 -0.48
CA VAL A 21 -19.38 4.13 -0.42
C VAL A 21 -20.44 4.88 -1.24
N ASP A 22 -20.87 4.30 -2.38
CA ASP A 22 -21.84 4.93 -3.26
C ASP A 22 -23.29 4.62 -2.85
N THR A 23 -23.52 3.45 -2.25
CA THR A 23 -24.86 2.93 -1.95
C THR A 23 -25.31 3.20 -0.52
N THR A 24 -24.44 3.00 0.47
CA THR A 24 -24.81 2.97 1.89
C THR A 24 -24.20 4.13 2.70
N ALA A 25 -23.02 4.66 2.26
CA ALA A 25 -22.38 5.73 3.01
C ALA A 25 -23.17 7.03 2.97
N PRO A 26 -23.25 7.79 4.09
CA PRO A 26 -23.82 9.14 4.11
C PRO A 26 -23.14 10.07 3.09
N GLU A 27 -23.89 10.94 2.45
CA GLU A 27 -23.38 11.82 1.38
C GLU A 27 -22.16 12.64 1.82
N TRP A 28 -22.18 13.18 3.04
CA TRP A 28 -21.05 13.96 3.57
C TRP A 28 -19.76 13.14 3.75
N LEU A 29 -19.88 11.80 3.91
CA LEU A 29 -18.73 10.90 4.13
C LEU A 29 -18.13 10.43 2.80
N ARG A 30 -18.92 10.33 1.73
CA ARG A 30 -18.50 9.78 0.43
C ARG A 30 -17.23 10.41 -0.12
N PRO A 31 -17.07 11.74 -0.17
CA PRO A 31 -15.84 12.35 -0.67
C PRO A 31 -14.61 11.98 0.16
N TYR A 32 -14.74 11.87 1.48
CA TYR A 32 -13.64 11.49 2.37
C TYR A 32 -13.31 10.00 2.25
N ALA A 33 -14.31 9.13 2.14
CA ALA A 33 -14.10 7.70 1.92
C ALA A 33 -13.37 7.44 0.59
N ARG A 34 -13.72 8.18 -0.47
CA ARG A 34 -13.03 8.14 -1.76
C ARG A 34 -11.62 8.72 -1.69
N LEU A 35 -11.41 9.80 -0.93
CA LEU A 35 -10.09 10.40 -0.71
C LEU A 35 -9.15 9.42 0.03
N ALA A 36 -9.68 8.68 1.01
CA ALA A 36 -8.95 7.63 1.74
C ALA A 36 -8.87 6.28 0.97
N ARG A 37 -9.50 6.16 -0.20
CA ARG A 37 -9.57 4.92 -0.99
C ARG A 37 -10.24 3.75 -0.25
N TRP A 38 -11.25 4.02 0.59
CA TRP A 38 -12.05 2.98 1.25
C TRP A 38 -12.97 2.24 0.27
N ASP A 39 -13.22 2.84 -0.89
CA ASP A 39 -13.88 2.24 -2.04
C ASP A 39 -13.03 1.18 -2.77
N ARG A 40 -11.74 1.03 -2.41
CA ARG A 40 -10.77 0.08 -2.99
C ARG A 40 -9.92 -0.55 -1.91
N PRO A 41 -10.42 -1.59 -1.24
CA PRO A 41 -9.76 -2.16 -0.07
C PRO A 41 -8.39 -2.78 -0.37
N ILE A 42 -8.11 -3.14 -1.63
CA ILE A 42 -6.83 -3.78 -2.01
C ILE A 42 -5.61 -2.98 -1.52
N GLY A 43 -5.67 -1.64 -1.55
CA GLY A 43 -4.53 -0.81 -1.17
C GLY A 43 -4.13 -0.93 0.31
N TRP A 44 -5.09 -1.02 1.25
CA TRP A 44 -4.74 -1.24 2.66
C TRP A 44 -4.46 -2.72 2.96
N TRP A 45 -5.01 -3.67 2.20
CA TRP A 45 -4.60 -5.08 2.26
C TRP A 45 -3.12 -5.24 1.91
N LEU A 46 -2.64 -4.62 0.83
CA LEU A 46 -1.24 -4.68 0.42
C LEU A 46 -0.29 -4.09 1.48
N LEU A 47 -0.73 -3.09 2.24
CA LEU A 47 0.02 -2.54 3.36
C LEU A 47 -0.05 -3.45 4.61
N LEU A 48 -1.18 -4.11 4.86
CA LEU A 48 -1.45 -4.93 6.03
C LEU A 48 -0.75 -6.29 5.98
N LEU A 49 -0.75 -6.95 4.81
CA LEU A 49 -0.24 -8.30 4.66
C LEU A 49 1.22 -8.46 5.15
N PRO A 50 2.17 -7.57 4.81
CA PRO A 50 3.53 -7.64 5.37
C PRO A 50 3.55 -7.54 6.90
N CYS A 51 2.66 -6.73 7.51
CA CYS A 51 2.54 -6.65 8.97
C CYS A 51 2.10 -8.00 9.57
N TRP A 52 1.05 -8.60 9.02
CA TRP A 52 0.51 -9.86 9.52
C TRP A 52 1.47 -11.03 9.31
N TRP A 53 2.17 -11.08 8.16
CA TRP A 53 3.23 -12.07 7.94
C TRP A 53 4.35 -11.92 8.96
N SER A 54 4.76 -10.68 9.25
CA SER A 54 5.78 -10.38 10.24
C SER A 54 5.36 -10.80 11.66
N VAL A 55 4.11 -10.53 12.06
CA VAL A 55 3.56 -10.97 13.36
C VAL A 55 3.52 -12.49 13.45
N ALA A 56 3.13 -13.19 12.39
CA ALA A 56 3.07 -14.65 12.36
C ALA A 56 4.48 -15.27 12.47
N LEU A 57 5.44 -14.79 11.66
CA LEU A 57 6.82 -15.28 11.71
C LEU A 57 7.51 -14.97 13.03
N ALA A 58 7.26 -13.79 13.61
CA ALA A 58 7.77 -13.43 14.94
C ALA A 58 7.20 -14.34 16.04
N ALA A 59 5.94 -14.77 15.94
CA ALA A 59 5.34 -15.73 16.86
C ALA A 59 5.99 -17.11 16.74
N ILE A 60 6.25 -17.58 15.50
CA ILE A 60 6.97 -18.84 15.24
C ILE A 60 8.40 -18.76 15.83
N SER A 61 9.15 -17.70 15.55
CA SER A 61 10.50 -17.49 16.08
C SER A 61 10.56 -17.47 17.61
N ALA A 62 9.48 -17.01 18.25
CA ALA A 62 9.36 -16.98 19.71
C ALA A 62 8.82 -18.28 20.29
N ASN A 63 8.48 -19.28 19.46
CA ASN A 63 7.74 -20.50 19.86
C ASN A 63 6.49 -20.16 20.72
N ALA A 64 5.68 -19.19 20.27
CA ALA A 64 4.57 -18.63 21.00
C ALA A 64 3.35 -18.44 20.12
N HIS A 65 2.20 -18.20 20.74
CA HIS A 65 0.99 -17.85 20.00
C HIS A 65 1.07 -16.48 19.35
N VAL A 66 0.36 -16.35 18.22
CA VAL A 66 0.18 -15.07 17.53
C VAL A 66 -0.55 -14.10 18.46
N ASN A 67 -0.01 -12.88 18.57
CA ASN A 67 -0.66 -11.82 19.32
C ASN A 67 -1.80 -11.22 18.48
N VAL A 68 -3.05 -11.60 18.80
CA VAL A 68 -4.26 -11.13 18.10
C VAL A 68 -4.41 -9.61 18.22
N TRP A 69 -4.02 -9.03 19.37
CA TRP A 69 -4.08 -7.57 19.55
C TRP A 69 -3.16 -6.84 18.55
N HIS A 70 -1.96 -7.36 18.30
CA HIS A 70 -1.09 -6.80 17.26
C HIS A 70 -1.72 -6.89 15.86
N LEU A 71 -2.45 -7.99 15.53
CA LEU A 71 -3.16 -8.09 14.25
C LEU A 71 -4.23 -7.00 14.12
N VAL A 72 -5.00 -6.74 15.18
CA VAL A 72 -6.03 -5.69 15.21
C VAL A 72 -5.41 -4.29 15.09
N LEU A 73 -4.34 -4.02 15.84
CA LEU A 73 -3.62 -2.74 15.78
C LEU A 73 -3.09 -2.47 14.37
N PHE A 74 -2.45 -3.48 13.73
CA PHE A 74 -1.94 -3.32 12.37
C PHE A 74 -3.07 -3.13 11.35
N LEU A 75 -4.23 -3.77 11.53
CA LEU A 75 -5.40 -3.57 10.66
C LEU A 75 -5.88 -2.11 10.73
N ILE A 76 -6.10 -1.58 11.93
CA ILE A 76 -6.53 -0.19 12.14
C ILE A 76 -5.47 0.77 11.58
N GLY A 77 -4.20 0.51 11.88
CA GLY A 77 -3.06 1.30 11.40
C GLY A 77 -2.96 1.31 9.88
N ALA A 78 -3.10 0.15 9.23
CA ALA A 78 -3.03 0.02 7.77
C ALA A 78 -4.16 0.80 7.07
N ILE A 79 -5.40 0.71 7.56
CA ILE A 79 -6.54 1.46 7.00
C ILE A 79 -6.29 2.98 7.16
N ALA A 80 -5.90 3.43 8.34
CA ALA A 80 -5.68 4.84 8.63
C ALA A 80 -4.49 5.40 7.82
N MET A 81 -3.34 4.71 7.84
CA MET A 81 -2.13 5.20 7.18
C MET A 81 -2.20 5.07 5.66
N ARG A 82 -2.91 4.06 5.12
CA ARG A 82 -3.21 4.01 3.68
C ARG A 82 -4.04 5.21 3.26
N GLY A 83 -5.09 5.54 4.02
CA GLY A 83 -5.92 6.71 3.76
C GLY A 83 -5.13 8.02 3.85
N ALA A 84 -4.29 8.16 4.88
CA ALA A 84 -3.39 9.31 5.04
C ALA A 84 -2.43 9.46 3.84
N GLY A 85 -1.79 8.36 3.42
CA GLY A 85 -0.89 8.34 2.27
C GLY A 85 -1.58 8.72 0.96
N CYS A 86 -2.81 8.22 0.71
CA CYS A 86 -3.61 8.60 -0.46
C CYS A 86 -4.00 10.09 -0.42
N THR A 87 -4.46 10.58 0.73
CA THR A 87 -4.81 11.99 0.91
C THR A 87 -3.60 12.90 0.69
N TYR A 88 -2.43 12.51 1.20
CA TYR A 88 -1.17 13.23 0.99
C TYR A 88 -0.77 13.24 -0.48
N ASN A 89 -0.84 12.10 -1.15
CA ASN A 89 -0.53 12.00 -2.58
C ASN A 89 -1.47 12.89 -3.42
N ASP A 90 -2.78 12.86 -3.17
CA ASP A 90 -3.75 13.71 -3.88
C ASP A 90 -3.49 15.22 -3.60
N LEU A 91 -3.02 15.59 -2.40
CA LEU A 91 -2.63 16.97 -2.09
C LEU A 91 -1.40 17.43 -2.88
N VAL A 92 -0.40 16.54 -3.03
CA VAL A 92 0.85 16.82 -3.78
C VAL A 92 0.59 16.87 -5.27
N ASP A 93 -0.26 15.99 -5.78
CA ASP A 93 -0.52 15.81 -7.21
C ASP A 93 -1.75 16.58 -7.70
N ARG A 94 -2.42 17.37 -6.87
CA ARG A 94 -3.69 18.04 -7.16
C ARG A 94 -3.75 18.69 -8.54
N ASP A 95 -2.73 19.44 -8.90
CA ASP A 95 -2.70 20.24 -10.15
C ASP A 95 -2.43 19.35 -11.38
N ILE A 96 -1.75 18.23 -11.21
CA ILE A 96 -1.56 17.19 -12.23
C ILE A 96 -2.84 16.40 -12.41
N ASP A 97 -3.43 15.93 -11.30
CA ASP A 97 -4.66 15.14 -11.30
C ASP A 97 -5.83 15.88 -11.95
N ALA A 98 -5.87 17.21 -11.87
CA ALA A 98 -6.88 18.03 -12.53
C ALA A 98 -6.78 18.01 -14.07
N GLN A 99 -5.63 17.67 -14.64
CA GLN A 99 -5.37 17.64 -16.08
C GLN A 99 -5.58 16.27 -16.71
N VAL A 100 -5.67 15.20 -15.90
CA VAL A 100 -5.80 13.81 -16.36
C VAL A 100 -7.26 13.37 -16.31
N ALA A 101 -7.78 12.88 -17.42
CA ALA A 101 -9.20 12.50 -17.57
C ALA A 101 -9.68 11.52 -16.47
N ARG A 102 -8.84 10.54 -16.09
CA ARG A 102 -9.13 9.53 -15.08
C ARG A 102 -9.17 10.08 -13.65
N THR A 103 -8.36 11.10 -13.34
CA THR A 103 -8.17 11.60 -11.96
C THR A 103 -8.86 12.93 -11.69
N LYS A 104 -9.29 13.68 -12.72
CA LYS A 104 -9.98 14.97 -12.55
C LYS A 104 -11.28 14.89 -11.73
N SER A 105 -11.94 13.74 -11.72
CA SER A 105 -13.15 13.47 -10.93
C SER A 105 -12.89 13.11 -9.47
N ARG A 106 -11.63 12.96 -9.05
CA ARG A 106 -11.28 12.73 -7.64
C ARG A 106 -11.75 13.87 -6.74
N PRO A 107 -12.04 13.60 -5.44
CA PRO A 107 -12.63 14.59 -4.54
C PRO A 107 -11.90 15.92 -4.44
N LEU A 108 -10.57 15.93 -4.52
CA LEU A 108 -9.78 17.16 -4.37
C LEU A 108 -9.71 17.96 -5.69
N PRO A 109 -9.35 17.39 -6.85
CA PRO A 109 -9.37 18.11 -8.14
C PRO A 109 -10.77 18.62 -8.52
N SER A 110 -11.83 17.83 -8.25
CA SER A 110 -13.22 18.21 -8.57
C SER A 110 -13.82 19.24 -7.60
N GLY A 111 -13.12 19.59 -6.52
CA GLY A 111 -13.61 20.56 -5.52
C GLY A 111 -14.64 20.01 -4.54
N GLN A 112 -14.93 18.72 -4.53
CA GLN A 112 -15.81 18.08 -3.52
C GLN A 112 -15.24 18.19 -2.11
N VAL A 113 -13.90 18.23 -1.99
CA VAL A 113 -13.18 18.45 -0.74
C VAL A 113 -12.18 19.59 -0.96
N THR A 114 -12.21 20.59 -0.10
CA THR A 114 -11.25 21.70 -0.12
C THR A 114 -9.87 21.25 0.38
N VAL A 115 -8.80 21.93 -0.04
CA VAL A 115 -7.43 21.67 0.44
C VAL A 115 -7.35 21.72 1.99
N LYS A 116 -8.08 22.66 2.64
CA LYS A 116 -8.11 22.75 4.09
C LYS A 116 -8.74 21.51 4.73
N GLN A 117 -9.87 21.05 4.20
CA GLN A 117 -10.54 19.85 4.67
C GLN A 117 -9.68 18.60 4.46
N ALA A 118 -9.03 18.46 3.28
CA ALA A 118 -8.14 17.37 3.01
C ALA A 118 -6.94 17.33 3.98
N ARG A 119 -6.35 18.48 4.31
CA ARG A 119 -5.26 18.57 5.32
C ARG A 119 -5.74 18.18 6.73
N ILE A 120 -6.93 18.63 7.14
CA ILE A 120 -7.50 18.24 8.44
C ILE A 120 -7.75 16.73 8.46
N PHE A 121 -8.30 16.17 7.40
CA PHE A 121 -8.56 14.73 7.27
C PHE A 121 -7.27 13.91 7.27
N LEU A 122 -6.22 14.37 6.58
CA LEU A 122 -4.88 13.79 6.62
C LEU A 122 -4.34 13.71 8.06
N VAL A 123 -4.40 14.83 8.79
CA VAL A 123 -3.93 14.89 10.18
C VAL A 123 -4.76 13.96 11.08
N ALA A 124 -6.08 13.91 10.90
CA ALA A 124 -6.95 13.01 11.67
C ALA A 124 -6.57 11.53 11.46
N GLN A 125 -6.32 11.12 10.21
CA GLN A 125 -5.88 9.76 9.89
C GLN A 125 -4.47 9.46 10.46
N ALA A 126 -3.54 10.42 10.36
CA ALA A 126 -2.20 10.30 10.93
C ALA A 126 -2.24 10.17 12.47
N LEU A 127 -3.14 10.91 13.14
CA LEU A 127 -3.36 10.78 14.59
C LEU A 127 -3.90 9.38 14.96
N VAL A 128 -4.81 8.81 14.19
CA VAL A 128 -5.24 7.40 14.39
C VAL A 128 -4.04 6.47 14.26
N GLY A 129 -3.21 6.64 13.22
CA GLY A 129 -1.97 5.88 13.06
C GLY A 129 -1.00 6.03 14.23
N LEU A 130 -0.86 7.24 14.77
CA LEU A 130 -0.02 7.52 15.95
C LEU A 130 -0.60 6.84 17.20
N LEU A 131 -1.92 6.91 17.42
CA LEU A 131 -2.57 6.22 18.56
C LEU A 131 -2.39 4.72 18.51
N VAL A 132 -2.38 4.14 17.32
CA VAL A 132 -2.03 2.73 17.11
C VAL A 132 -0.55 2.50 17.42
N LEU A 133 0.34 3.34 16.90
CA LEU A 133 1.79 3.16 17.03
C LEU A 133 2.26 3.22 18.49
N VAL A 134 1.70 4.10 19.32
CA VAL A 134 2.07 4.24 20.73
C VAL A 134 1.61 3.07 21.61
N GLN A 135 0.85 2.12 21.08
CA GLN A 135 0.50 0.86 21.78
C GLN A 135 1.64 -0.18 21.75
N PHE A 136 2.65 0.03 20.91
CA PHE A 136 3.79 -0.87 20.79
C PHE A 136 4.94 -0.46 21.71
N ASN A 137 5.99 -1.28 21.77
CA ASN A 137 7.21 -0.96 22.51
C ASN A 137 7.97 0.20 21.86
N GLN A 138 8.90 0.80 22.61
CA GLN A 138 9.66 1.98 22.19
C GLN A 138 10.44 1.75 20.88
N PHE A 139 11.01 0.57 20.68
CA PHE A 139 11.74 0.27 19.45
C PHE A 139 10.83 0.27 18.23
N ALA A 140 9.64 -0.37 18.32
CA ALA A 140 8.67 -0.37 17.26
C ALA A 140 8.11 1.04 16.98
N ILE A 141 7.95 1.89 18.01
CA ILE A 141 7.56 3.29 17.84
C ILE A 141 8.62 4.04 17.01
N LEU A 142 9.89 3.95 17.39
CA LEU A 142 10.98 4.60 16.67
C LEU A 142 11.10 4.08 15.24
N LEU A 143 11.00 2.77 15.05
CA LEU A 143 11.00 2.14 13.73
C LEU A 143 9.83 2.60 12.87
N GLY A 144 8.62 2.70 13.43
CA GLY A 144 7.45 3.21 12.74
C GLY A 144 7.63 4.67 12.30
N LEU A 145 8.16 5.53 13.18
CA LEU A 145 8.47 6.92 12.84
C LEU A 145 9.55 7.03 11.75
N ALA A 146 10.52 6.11 11.73
CA ALA A 146 11.57 6.07 10.71
C ALA A 146 11.04 5.78 9.29
N SER A 147 9.81 5.27 9.11
CA SER A 147 9.16 5.09 7.80
C SER A 147 8.69 6.41 7.18
N LEU A 148 8.40 7.44 7.99
CA LEU A 148 7.76 8.68 7.54
C LEU A 148 8.55 9.44 6.46
N PRO A 149 9.89 9.55 6.50
CA PRO A 149 10.65 10.19 5.43
C PRO A 149 10.45 9.50 4.07
N ILE A 150 10.40 8.15 4.03
CA ILE A 150 10.19 7.38 2.81
C ILE A 150 8.79 7.66 2.25
N ILE A 151 7.78 7.65 3.13
CA ILE A 151 6.39 7.96 2.76
C ILE A 151 6.27 9.39 2.23
N ALA A 152 6.95 10.37 2.85
CA ALA A 152 6.92 11.76 2.44
C ALA A 152 7.58 12.00 1.07
N ILE A 153 8.64 11.27 0.74
CA ILE A 153 9.37 11.41 -0.52
C ILE A 153 8.65 10.70 -1.68
N TYR A 154 7.93 9.61 -1.40
CA TYR A 154 7.34 8.73 -2.42
C TYR A 154 6.57 9.47 -3.54
N PRO A 155 5.64 10.43 -3.28
CA PRO A 155 4.88 11.07 -4.36
C PRO A 155 5.74 11.80 -5.40
N PHE A 156 6.94 12.23 -5.02
CA PHE A 156 7.85 12.95 -5.91
C PHE A 156 8.68 12.02 -6.80
N MET A 157 8.79 10.73 -6.44
CA MET A 157 9.70 9.78 -7.10
C MET A 157 9.34 9.54 -8.55
N LYS A 158 8.06 9.51 -8.91
CA LYS A 158 7.59 9.37 -10.29
C LYS A 158 8.04 10.52 -11.23
N ARG A 159 8.51 11.63 -10.66
CA ARG A 159 9.08 12.79 -11.40
C ARG A 159 10.60 12.72 -11.51
N ILE A 160 11.26 11.95 -10.63
CA ILE A 160 12.72 11.94 -10.46
C ILE A 160 13.36 10.68 -11.04
N THR A 161 12.76 9.50 -10.79
CA THR A 161 13.34 8.20 -11.17
C THR A 161 12.42 7.39 -12.07
N ASN A 162 13.01 6.52 -12.88
CA ASN A 162 12.28 5.51 -13.66
C ASN A 162 11.83 4.32 -12.82
N TRP A 163 12.21 4.27 -11.54
CA TRP A 163 11.95 3.18 -10.60
C TRP A 163 11.20 3.66 -9.35
N PRO A 164 10.09 4.41 -9.47
CA PRO A 164 9.33 4.87 -8.29
C PRO A 164 8.79 3.70 -7.46
N GLN A 165 8.59 2.52 -8.08
CA GLN A 165 8.15 1.28 -7.45
C GLN A 165 9.10 0.78 -6.36
N ILE A 166 10.39 1.09 -6.43
CA ILE A 166 11.34 0.75 -5.35
C ILE A 166 10.98 1.53 -4.09
N VAL A 167 10.73 2.83 -4.21
CA VAL A 167 10.41 3.66 -3.04
C VAL A 167 9.04 3.31 -2.48
N LEU A 168 8.08 2.97 -3.35
CA LEU A 168 6.80 2.40 -2.92
C LEU A 168 7.02 1.07 -2.16
N GLY A 169 7.85 0.18 -2.69
CA GLY A 169 8.22 -1.08 -2.07
C GLY A 169 8.81 -0.88 -0.67
N LEU A 170 9.77 0.04 -0.52
CA LEU A 170 10.33 0.40 0.77
C LEU A 170 9.27 0.85 1.77
N ALA A 171 8.32 1.70 1.34
CA ALA A 171 7.26 2.22 2.21
C ALA A 171 6.22 1.14 2.58
N PHE A 172 5.69 0.40 1.59
CA PHE A 172 4.60 -0.56 1.78
C PHE A 172 5.04 -1.83 2.51
N SER A 173 6.29 -2.23 2.30
CA SER A 173 6.83 -3.44 2.91
C SER A 173 7.32 -3.25 4.34
N TRP A 174 7.35 -1.99 4.85
CA TRP A 174 7.87 -1.67 6.19
C TRP A 174 7.24 -2.52 7.30
N GLY A 175 5.98 -2.93 7.10
CA GLY A 175 5.27 -3.86 7.95
C GLY A 175 6.00 -5.19 8.18
N GLY A 176 6.83 -5.64 7.23
CA GLY A 176 7.67 -6.83 7.36
C GLY A 176 8.67 -6.77 8.52
N LEU A 177 9.08 -5.57 8.92
CA LEU A 177 9.94 -5.33 10.08
C LEU A 177 9.12 -5.16 11.37
N MET A 178 7.93 -4.55 11.27
CA MET A 178 7.16 -4.07 12.41
C MET A 178 6.66 -5.18 13.35
N GLY A 179 6.28 -6.35 12.81
CA GLY A 179 5.81 -7.47 13.65
C GLY A 179 6.91 -8.03 14.55
N PHE A 180 8.13 -8.17 14.03
CA PHE A 180 9.31 -8.55 14.82
C PHE A 180 9.68 -7.46 15.84
N ALA A 181 9.73 -6.20 15.41
CA ALA A 181 9.98 -5.07 16.31
C ALA A 181 8.97 -5.01 17.47
N ALA A 182 7.68 -5.21 17.15
CA ALA A 182 6.61 -5.24 18.15
C ALA A 182 6.72 -6.41 19.14
N ARG A 183 7.27 -7.55 18.70
CA ARG A 183 7.42 -8.76 19.52
C ARG A 183 8.67 -8.73 20.38
N PHE A 184 9.83 -8.38 19.79
CA PHE A 184 11.15 -8.55 20.41
C PHE A 184 11.73 -7.23 20.92
N GLY A 185 11.25 -6.08 20.47
CA GLY A 185 11.87 -4.77 20.80
C GLY A 185 13.21 -4.53 20.12
N GLU A 186 13.53 -5.34 19.11
CA GLU A 186 14.79 -5.29 18.34
C GLU A 186 14.65 -6.00 16.99
N LEU A 187 15.66 -5.87 16.12
CA LEU A 187 15.76 -6.56 14.83
C LEU A 187 17.14 -7.21 14.69
N ASN A 188 17.42 -8.24 15.48
CA ASN A 188 18.70 -8.94 15.48
C ASN A 188 18.67 -10.30 14.74
N GLN A 189 17.55 -10.61 14.05
CA GLN A 189 17.34 -11.87 13.34
C GLN A 189 17.36 -11.64 11.81
N LEU A 190 17.66 -12.69 11.05
CA LEU A 190 17.64 -12.65 9.57
C LEU A 190 16.21 -12.54 9.02
N ALA A 191 15.24 -13.16 9.68
CA ALA A 191 13.87 -13.31 9.19
C ALA A 191 13.16 -11.98 8.84
N PRO A 192 13.16 -10.92 9.69
CA PRO A 192 12.49 -9.67 9.36
C PRO A 192 13.09 -8.97 8.13
N TYR A 193 14.40 -9.01 7.95
CA TYR A 193 15.06 -8.40 6.78
C TYR A 193 14.76 -9.16 5.50
N SER A 194 14.77 -10.50 5.55
CA SER A 194 14.40 -11.34 4.42
C SER A 194 12.93 -11.13 4.02
N LEU A 195 12.02 -11.05 5.01
CA LEU A 195 10.61 -10.77 4.76
C LEU A 195 10.40 -9.37 4.18
N TYR A 196 11.07 -8.37 4.72
CA TYR A 196 11.02 -6.99 4.20
C TYR A 196 11.48 -6.93 2.75
N SER A 197 12.61 -7.55 2.45
CA SER A 197 13.15 -7.62 1.08
C SER A 197 12.22 -8.39 0.13
N ALA A 198 11.64 -9.51 0.58
CA ALA A 198 10.64 -10.27 -0.17
C ALA A 198 9.42 -9.39 -0.53
N ALA A 199 8.90 -8.67 0.46
CA ALA A 199 7.75 -7.78 0.26
C ALA A 199 8.07 -6.60 -0.66
N ILE A 200 9.30 -6.07 -0.65
CA ILE A 200 9.74 -5.03 -1.60
C ILE A 200 9.68 -5.57 -3.03
N LEU A 201 10.28 -6.75 -3.28
CA LEU A 201 10.28 -7.35 -4.61
C LEU A 201 8.85 -7.67 -5.08
N TRP A 202 8.00 -8.17 -4.19
CA TRP A 202 6.59 -8.38 -4.46
C TRP A 202 5.87 -7.07 -4.83
N THR A 203 6.14 -5.98 -4.09
CA THR A 203 5.57 -4.66 -4.36
C THR A 203 5.99 -4.13 -5.72
N ILE A 204 7.27 -4.24 -6.08
CA ILE A 204 7.76 -3.83 -7.40
C ILE A 204 7.02 -4.58 -8.50
N GLY A 205 6.83 -5.89 -8.35
CA GLY A 205 6.14 -6.71 -9.33
C GLY A 205 4.68 -6.31 -9.51
N TYR A 206 3.88 -6.31 -8.43
CA TYR A 206 2.44 -6.01 -8.57
C TYR A 206 2.17 -4.55 -8.95
N ASP A 207 2.97 -3.60 -8.48
CA ASP A 207 2.78 -2.20 -8.84
C ASP A 207 3.22 -1.92 -10.28
N THR A 208 4.19 -2.69 -10.81
CA THR A 208 4.52 -2.66 -12.24
C THR A 208 3.34 -3.17 -13.08
N ILE A 209 2.69 -4.28 -12.67
CA ILE A 209 1.47 -4.78 -13.33
C ILE A 209 0.38 -3.69 -13.32
N TYR A 210 0.15 -3.09 -12.16
CA TYR A 210 -0.83 -2.01 -12.02
C TYR A 210 -0.52 -0.81 -12.90
N ALA A 211 0.75 -0.42 -13.01
CA ALA A 211 1.20 0.73 -13.80
C ALA A 211 1.06 0.53 -15.32
N HIS A 212 0.85 -0.70 -15.82
CA HIS A 212 0.57 -0.92 -17.25
C HIS A 212 -0.77 -0.31 -17.67
N GLN A 213 -1.74 -0.16 -16.75
CA GLN A 213 -3.04 0.46 -17.04
C GLN A 213 -2.93 1.94 -17.40
N ASP A 214 -1.89 2.62 -16.94
CA ASP A 214 -1.69 4.06 -17.08
C ASP A 214 -0.53 4.42 -18.04
N GLN A 215 0.07 3.43 -18.69
CA GLN A 215 1.33 3.59 -19.44
C GLN A 215 1.24 4.66 -20.54
N GLU A 216 0.12 4.75 -21.25
CA GLU A 216 -0.11 5.74 -22.32
C GLU A 216 -0.32 7.15 -21.73
N ASP A 217 -1.17 7.28 -20.71
CA ASP A 217 -1.41 8.56 -20.03
C ASP A 217 -0.14 9.09 -19.34
N ASP A 218 0.60 8.22 -18.66
CA ASP A 218 1.89 8.54 -18.03
C ASP A 218 2.92 9.03 -19.04
N ALA A 219 2.89 8.47 -20.25
CA ALA A 219 3.80 8.92 -21.34
C ALA A 219 3.49 10.35 -21.77
N LEU A 220 2.21 10.73 -21.88
CA LEU A 220 1.77 12.05 -22.30
C LEU A 220 2.14 13.15 -21.29
N ILE A 221 2.06 12.85 -19.99
CA ILE A 221 2.34 13.82 -18.92
C ILE A 221 3.75 13.74 -18.35
N GLY A 222 4.62 12.86 -18.93
CA GLY A 222 6.02 12.75 -18.53
C GLY A 222 6.26 12.05 -17.20
N VAL A 223 5.28 11.31 -16.67
CA VAL A 223 5.42 10.47 -15.45
C VAL A 223 6.24 9.22 -15.79
N ARG A 224 7.10 8.83 -14.86
CA ARG A 224 8.01 7.69 -15.00
C ARG A 224 7.50 6.49 -14.20
N SER A 225 7.65 5.28 -14.75
CA SER A 225 7.29 4.03 -14.09
C SER A 225 8.15 2.87 -14.59
N THR A 226 8.20 1.78 -13.82
CA THR A 226 8.84 0.52 -14.25
C THR A 226 8.11 -0.09 -15.44
N ALA A 227 6.80 0.03 -15.56
CA ALA A 227 6.04 -0.45 -16.71
C ALA A 227 6.56 0.16 -18.02
N ARG A 228 6.83 1.47 -18.03
CA ARG A 228 7.43 2.16 -19.18
C ARG A 228 8.91 1.75 -19.43
N THR A 229 9.64 1.50 -18.35
CA THR A 229 11.07 1.14 -18.43
C THR A 229 11.27 -0.29 -18.90
N PHE A 230 10.41 -1.21 -18.51
CA PHE A 230 10.52 -2.63 -18.87
C PHE A 230 10.04 -2.92 -20.29
N GLY A 231 9.04 -2.17 -20.79
CA GLY A 231 8.50 -2.36 -22.13
C GLY A 231 8.12 -3.83 -22.39
N ASP A 232 8.59 -4.37 -23.51
CA ASP A 232 8.32 -5.75 -23.91
C ASP A 232 8.92 -6.83 -22.98
N ASN A 233 9.87 -6.45 -22.11
CA ASN A 233 10.48 -7.36 -21.14
C ASN A 233 9.71 -7.41 -19.81
N SER A 234 8.57 -6.73 -19.69
CA SER A 234 7.81 -6.60 -18.43
C SER A 234 7.48 -7.96 -17.81
N GLN A 235 6.95 -8.92 -18.58
CA GLN A 235 6.59 -10.24 -18.08
C GLN A 235 7.80 -10.99 -17.48
N MET A 236 8.94 -10.97 -18.16
CA MET A 236 10.18 -11.61 -17.69
C MET A 236 10.70 -10.93 -16.40
N LEU A 237 10.76 -9.60 -16.36
CA LEU A 237 11.29 -8.86 -15.22
C LEU A 237 10.38 -8.97 -14.00
N ILE A 238 9.06 -8.91 -14.17
CA ILE A 238 8.09 -9.17 -13.10
C ILE A 238 8.28 -10.59 -12.58
N GLY A 239 8.50 -11.57 -13.46
CA GLY A 239 8.80 -12.95 -13.08
C GLY A 239 10.04 -13.07 -12.20
N ILE A 240 11.10 -12.33 -12.51
CA ILE A 240 12.33 -12.28 -11.69
C ILE A 240 12.04 -11.68 -10.32
N PHE A 241 11.29 -10.57 -10.23
CA PHE A 241 10.91 -9.95 -8.96
C PHE A 241 10.04 -10.88 -8.11
N PHE A 242 9.05 -11.53 -8.70
CA PHE A 242 8.19 -12.48 -7.98
C PHE A 242 8.94 -13.74 -7.54
N GLY A 243 9.84 -14.28 -8.40
CA GLY A 243 10.72 -15.39 -8.02
C GLY A 243 11.63 -15.03 -6.84
N GLY A 244 12.24 -13.85 -6.88
CA GLY A 244 13.03 -13.30 -5.77
C GLY A 244 12.22 -13.10 -4.50
N ALA A 245 10.96 -12.63 -4.63
CA ALA A 245 10.06 -12.47 -3.49
C ALA A 245 9.75 -13.82 -2.81
N VAL A 246 9.42 -14.85 -3.59
CA VAL A 246 9.17 -16.22 -3.07
C VAL A 246 10.43 -16.79 -2.41
N PHE A 247 11.59 -16.62 -3.05
CA PHE A 247 12.87 -17.10 -2.51
C PHE A 247 13.22 -16.45 -1.16
N LEU A 248 13.12 -15.12 -1.05
CA LEU A 248 13.40 -14.40 0.19
C LEU A 248 12.35 -14.68 1.27
N ALA A 249 11.09 -14.87 0.90
CA ALA A 249 10.05 -15.31 1.83
C ALA A 249 10.33 -16.73 2.36
N ALA A 250 10.86 -17.64 1.53
CA ALA A 250 11.32 -18.96 1.98
C ALA A 250 12.44 -18.84 3.02
N ILE A 251 13.42 -17.95 2.79
CA ILE A 251 14.48 -17.67 3.77
C ILE A 251 13.88 -17.14 5.07
N ALA A 252 12.94 -16.21 5.02
CA ALA A 252 12.29 -15.67 6.21
C ALA A 252 11.55 -16.74 7.03
N ILE A 253 10.83 -17.63 6.35
CA ILE A 253 10.12 -18.76 6.96
C ILE A 253 11.12 -19.72 7.61
N PHE A 254 12.16 -20.12 6.89
CA PHE A 254 13.19 -21.03 7.40
C PHE A 254 13.92 -20.43 8.60
N ALA A 255 14.36 -19.18 8.52
CA ALA A 255 15.04 -18.48 9.60
C ALA A 255 14.16 -18.26 10.84
N SER A 256 12.83 -18.27 10.68
CA SER A 256 11.87 -18.23 11.79
C SER A 256 11.57 -19.59 12.41
N GLY A 257 12.07 -20.71 11.82
CA GLY A 257 11.70 -22.06 12.23
C GLY A 257 10.33 -22.50 11.72
N GLY A 258 9.84 -21.89 10.61
CA GLY A 258 8.54 -22.20 10.02
C GLY A 258 8.45 -23.65 9.52
N GLY A 259 7.33 -24.30 9.87
CA GLY A 259 7.05 -25.70 9.51
C GLY A 259 6.23 -25.85 8.23
N THR A 260 5.67 -27.07 8.06
CA THR A 260 4.93 -27.50 6.85
C THR A 260 3.81 -26.55 6.45
N TYR A 261 3.05 -26.01 7.38
CA TYR A 261 1.93 -25.08 7.07
C TYR A 261 2.42 -23.77 6.45
N ALA A 262 3.54 -23.23 6.94
CA ALA A 262 4.13 -22.04 6.36
C ALA A 262 4.67 -22.31 4.94
N ALA A 263 5.26 -23.50 4.71
CA ALA A 263 5.71 -23.93 3.40
C ALA A 263 4.55 -24.12 2.40
N LEU A 264 3.42 -24.68 2.84
CA LEU A 264 2.20 -24.80 2.02
C LEU A 264 1.64 -23.41 1.66
N GLY A 265 1.59 -22.49 2.60
CA GLY A 265 1.18 -21.10 2.35
C GLY A 265 2.07 -20.41 1.32
N LEU A 266 3.39 -20.58 1.44
CA LEU A 266 4.36 -20.05 0.48
C LEU A 266 4.19 -20.67 -0.91
N THR A 267 3.93 -21.99 -1.00
CA THR A 267 3.64 -22.66 -2.26
C THR A 267 2.41 -22.08 -2.93
N GLY A 268 1.31 -21.88 -2.18
CA GLY A 268 0.10 -21.24 -2.70
C GLY A 268 0.35 -19.82 -3.18
N PHE A 269 1.13 -19.04 -2.43
CA PHE A 269 1.54 -17.69 -2.83
C PHE A 269 2.36 -17.71 -4.13
N GLY A 270 3.36 -18.59 -4.23
CA GLY A 270 4.18 -18.73 -5.43
C GLY A 270 3.38 -19.15 -6.66
N LEU A 271 2.44 -20.11 -6.52
CA LEU A 271 1.54 -20.52 -7.60
C LEU A 271 0.64 -19.38 -8.07
N HIS A 272 0.12 -18.57 -7.14
CA HIS A 272 -0.68 -17.39 -7.48
C HIS A 272 0.13 -16.34 -8.25
N LEU A 273 1.37 -16.05 -7.82
CA LEU A 273 2.26 -15.15 -8.56
C LEU A 273 2.62 -15.69 -9.94
N GLY A 274 2.86 -17.00 -10.04
CA GLY A 274 3.09 -17.67 -11.33
C GLY A 274 1.90 -17.55 -12.27
N TRP A 275 0.69 -17.69 -11.74
CA TRP A 275 -0.54 -17.48 -12.51
C TRP A 275 -0.66 -16.02 -12.99
N GLN A 276 -0.37 -15.03 -12.16
CA GLN A 276 -0.36 -13.62 -12.57
C GLN A 276 0.60 -13.36 -13.73
N ILE A 277 1.82 -13.95 -13.68
CA ILE A 277 2.80 -13.82 -14.77
C ILE A 277 2.28 -14.45 -16.06
N ALA A 278 1.65 -15.62 -15.97
CA ALA A 278 1.14 -16.34 -17.15
C ALA A 278 -0.05 -15.66 -17.82
N THR A 279 -0.73 -14.76 -17.12
CA THR A 279 -1.92 -14.01 -17.61
C THR A 279 -1.61 -12.58 -18.05
N LEU A 280 -0.36 -12.13 -17.92
CA LEU A 280 0.15 -10.87 -18.48
C LEU A 280 0.41 -11.01 -19.98
#